data_3680126edee6ff8409a8f0ad645b8a17
#
_entry.id   3680126edee6ff8409a8f0ad645b8a17
#
_cell.length_a   1.000
_cell.length_b   1.000
_cell.length_c   1.000
_cell.angle_alpha   90.00
_cell.angle_beta   90.00
_cell.angle_gamma   90.00
#
_symmetry.space_group_name_H-M   'P 1'
#
loop_
_entity.id
_entity.type
_entity.pdbx_description
1 polymer ?
#
loop_
_entity_poly.entity_id
_entity_poly.type
_entity_poly.pdbx_seq_one_letter_code
_entity_poly.pdbx_strand_id
1 'polypeptide(L)'
;MEKYLQVEWGKNLVFRDSLQFLPASLEQLTALLAKTSRENFYNLHEVVSQIYLGSDVELFERKCVFCYDYVDSFARLDEFAQPPREAFISKLGDVECLEADNAHVQQVYADIQCENLKDYMQLYLLSDICLLGDVFQMFRNNSLNEY
;
A
#
# COMPACT_ATOMS: atom_id res chain seq x y z
N MET A 1 -19.07 -14.50 6.37
CA MET A 1 -18.27 -13.35 6.85
C MET A 1 -19.16 -12.11 6.76
N GLU A 2 -19.51 -11.50 7.87
CA GLU A 2 -20.28 -10.26 7.89
C GLU A 2 -19.39 -9.12 7.35
N LYS A 3 -19.90 -8.39 6.36
CA LYS A 3 -19.21 -7.19 5.84
C LYS A 3 -19.83 -5.97 6.50
N TYR A 4 -19.06 -5.29 7.34
CA TYR A 4 -19.46 -4.00 7.87
C TYR A 4 -19.26 -2.94 6.79
N LEU A 5 -20.33 -2.45 6.22
CA LEU A 5 -20.31 -1.38 5.21
C LEU A 5 -20.08 0.00 5.84
N GLN A 6 -20.43 0.14 7.10
CA GLN A 6 -20.35 1.39 7.84
C GLN A 6 -20.27 1.11 9.34
N VAL A 7 -19.44 1.85 10.06
CA VAL A 7 -19.36 1.87 11.52
C VAL A 7 -19.51 3.30 12.00
N GLU A 8 -20.48 3.53 12.90
CA GLU A 8 -20.73 4.84 13.51
C GLU A 8 -20.15 4.89 14.91
N TRP A 9 -19.39 5.94 15.21
CA TRP A 9 -18.86 6.19 16.53
C TRP A 9 -19.39 7.53 17.06
N GLY A 10 -20.27 7.45 18.05
CA GLY A 10 -20.95 8.64 18.58
C GLY A 10 -21.89 9.26 17.54
N LYS A 11 -22.04 10.60 17.57
CA LYS A 11 -22.97 11.32 16.68
C LYS A 11 -22.32 11.89 15.42
N ASN A 12 -20.98 11.96 15.37
CA ASN A 12 -20.29 12.79 14.38
C ASN A 12 -19.20 12.06 13.60
N LEU A 13 -18.92 10.78 13.90
CA LEU A 13 -17.86 10.03 13.23
C LEU A 13 -18.44 8.78 12.57
N VAL A 14 -18.25 8.67 11.28
CA VAL A 14 -18.72 7.55 10.46
C VAL A 14 -17.54 7.00 9.66
N PHE A 15 -17.23 5.72 9.88
CA PHE A 15 -16.28 4.98 9.08
C PHE A 15 -17.02 4.25 7.98
N ARG A 16 -16.57 4.39 6.75
CA ARG A 16 -17.15 3.72 5.58
C ARG A 16 -16.09 2.93 4.84
N ASP A 17 -16.47 1.77 4.34
CA ASP A 17 -15.61 0.97 3.49
C ASP A 17 -15.45 1.65 2.12
N SER A 18 -14.20 1.86 1.71
CA SER A 18 -13.85 2.48 0.42
C SER A 18 -14.35 1.69 -0.79
N LEU A 19 -14.52 0.38 -0.67
CA LEU A 19 -15.09 -0.48 -1.72
C LEU A 19 -16.51 -0.07 -2.16
N GLN A 20 -17.25 0.68 -1.33
CA GLN A 20 -18.57 1.21 -1.72
C GLN A 20 -18.48 2.27 -2.81
N PHE A 21 -17.39 3.01 -2.86
CA PHE A 21 -17.17 4.11 -3.80
C PHE A 21 -16.25 3.70 -4.95
N LEU A 22 -15.31 2.82 -4.67
CA LEU A 22 -14.24 2.39 -5.56
C LEU A 22 -14.19 0.85 -5.56
N PRO A 23 -15.07 0.18 -6.34
CA PRO A 23 -15.24 -1.28 -6.29
C PRO A 23 -14.12 -2.02 -7.05
N ALA A 24 -12.88 -1.73 -6.71
CA ALA A 24 -11.69 -2.35 -7.27
C ALA A 24 -10.59 -2.48 -6.20
N SER A 25 -9.61 -3.34 -6.42
CA SER A 25 -8.47 -3.45 -5.50
C SER A 25 -7.59 -2.18 -5.56
N LEU A 26 -6.89 -1.88 -4.45
CA LEU A 26 -5.95 -0.75 -4.41
C LEU A 26 -4.91 -0.86 -5.53
N GLU A 27 -4.42 -2.05 -5.82
CA GLU A 27 -3.49 -2.32 -6.92
C GLU A 27 -4.06 -1.89 -8.29
N GLN A 28 -5.31 -2.25 -8.58
CA GLN A 28 -5.97 -1.85 -9.83
C GLN A 28 -6.20 -0.34 -9.89
N LEU A 29 -6.59 0.27 -8.78
CA LEU A 29 -6.84 1.71 -8.69
C LEU A 29 -5.55 2.52 -8.84
N THR A 30 -4.45 2.10 -8.22
CA THR A 30 -3.15 2.75 -8.37
C THR A 30 -2.57 2.58 -9.78
N ALA A 31 -2.75 1.41 -10.40
CA ALA A 31 -2.36 1.20 -11.78
C ALA A 31 -3.14 2.10 -12.76
N LEU A 32 -4.41 2.40 -12.46
CA LEU A 32 -5.21 3.37 -13.22
C LEU A 32 -4.71 4.80 -12.96
N LEU A 33 -4.41 5.15 -11.72
CA LEU A 33 -3.88 6.45 -11.32
C LEU A 33 -2.58 6.76 -12.09
N ALA A 34 -1.65 5.81 -12.12
CA ALA A 34 -0.38 5.92 -12.83
C ALA A 34 -0.53 6.16 -14.34
N LYS A 35 -1.55 5.56 -14.97
CA LYS A 35 -1.85 5.77 -16.39
C LYS A 35 -2.38 7.17 -16.70
N THR A 36 -2.97 7.84 -15.73
CA THR A 36 -3.58 9.16 -15.92
C THR A 36 -2.54 10.28 -15.81
N SER A 37 -1.82 10.36 -14.71
CA SER A 37 -0.68 11.27 -14.50
C SER A 37 0.08 10.90 -13.22
N ARG A 38 1.40 11.01 -13.24
CA ARG A 38 2.24 10.85 -12.03
C ARG A 38 2.02 11.95 -10.99
N GLU A 39 1.57 13.12 -11.40
CA GLU A 39 1.22 14.22 -10.48
C GLU A 39 0.08 13.84 -9.53
N ASN A 40 -0.67 12.79 -9.85
CA ASN A 40 -1.74 12.28 -9.01
C ASN A 40 -1.24 11.55 -7.74
N PHE A 41 0.05 11.23 -7.64
CA PHE A 41 0.67 10.63 -6.44
C PHE A 41 1.19 11.69 -5.45
N TYR A 42 0.45 12.79 -5.31
CA TYR A 42 0.85 13.94 -4.50
C TYR A 42 1.09 13.59 -3.02
N ASN A 43 0.13 12.92 -2.37
CA ASN A 43 0.28 12.56 -0.95
C ASN A 43 1.42 11.56 -0.74
N LEU A 44 1.54 10.59 -1.64
CA LEU A 44 2.62 9.60 -1.58
C LEU A 44 3.99 10.29 -1.67
N HIS A 45 4.20 11.12 -2.68
CA HIS A 45 5.47 11.81 -2.90
C HIS A 45 5.82 12.76 -1.75
N GLU A 46 4.85 13.54 -1.28
CA GLU A 46 5.02 14.48 -0.16
C GLU A 46 5.48 13.75 1.10
N VAL A 47 4.75 12.70 1.49
CA VAL A 47 4.99 12.00 2.75
C VAL A 47 6.26 11.14 2.69
N VAL A 48 6.44 10.37 1.61
CA VAL A 48 7.61 9.48 1.47
C VAL A 48 8.91 10.28 1.42
N SER A 49 8.95 11.37 0.64
CA SER A 49 10.17 12.19 0.54
C SER A 49 10.55 12.89 1.84
N GLN A 50 9.59 13.15 2.73
CA GLN A 50 9.86 13.72 4.05
C GLN A 50 10.41 12.69 5.05
N ILE A 51 9.95 11.45 4.97
CA ILE A 51 10.30 10.39 5.92
C ILE A 51 11.55 9.64 5.45
N TYR A 52 11.63 9.32 4.17
CA TYR A 52 12.72 8.55 3.56
C TYR A 52 13.53 9.45 2.63
N LEU A 53 14.39 10.29 3.23
CA LEU A 53 15.19 11.28 2.51
C LEU A 53 16.14 10.63 1.51
N GLY A 54 15.96 11.00 0.24
CA GLY A 54 16.81 10.51 -0.84
C GLY A 54 16.36 9.19 -1.47
N SER A 55 15.24 8.64 -1.03
CA SER A 55 14.63 7.45 -1.66
C SER A 55 14.05 7.77 -3.04
N ASP A 56 13.96 6.76 -3.88
CA ASP A 56 13.27 6.83 -5.17
C ASP A 56 11.76 6.67 -4.96
N VAL A 57 11.05 7.78 -4.83
CA VAL A 57 9.59 7.79 -4.58
C VAL A 57 8.78 7.09 -5.66
N GLU A 58 9.31 6.95 -6.88
CA GLU A 58 8.62 6.25 -7.98
C GLU A 58 8.47 4.75 -7.70
N LEU A 59 9.34 4.17 -6.86
CA LEU A 59 9.23 2.77 -6.43
C LEU A 59 7.93 2.50 -5.65
N PHE A 60 7.35 3.52 -5.04
CA PHE A 60 6.16 3.41 -4.19
C PHE A 60 4.86 3.77 -4.90
N GLU A 61 4.90 4.17 -6.18
CA GLU A 61 3.71 4.47 -6.99
C GLU A 61 2.86 3.23 -7.34
N ARG A 62 3.24 2.07 -6.84
CA ARG A 62 2.50 0.82 -6.95
C ARG A 62 2.28 0.20 -5.57
N LYS A 63 1.20 -0.58 -5.45
CA LYS A 63 1.00 -1.35 -4.23
C LYS A 63 2.13 -2.35 -4.04
N CYS A 64 2.78 -2.29 -2.86
CA CYS A 64 3.77 -3.27 -2.45
C CYS A 64 3.10 -4.59 -2.05
N VAL A 65 3.84 -5.69 -2.15
CA VAL A 65 3.43 -6.99 -1.59
C VAL A 65 3.90 -7.12 -0.15
N PHE A 66 3.13 -7.82 0.68
CA PHE A 66 3.50 -8.08 2.08
C PHE A 66 3.30 -9.53 2.47
N CYS A 67 4.19 -10.05 3.29
CA CYS A 67 4.23 -11.46 3.69
C CYS A 67 3.36 -11.74 4.94
N TYR A 68 2.06 -11.57 4.84
CA TYR A 68 1.12 -11.68 5.97
C TYR A 68 1.20 -13.01 6.71
N ASP A 69 1.26 -14.12 5.98
CA ASP A 69 1.29 -15.47 6.58
C ASP A 69 2.63 -15.82 7.24
N TYR A 70 3.69 -15.06 6.91
CA TYR A 70 5.02 -15.21 7.50
C TYR A 70 5.10 -14.52 8.87
N VAL A 71 4.37 -13.43 9.07
CA VAL A 71 4.35 -12.66 10.32
C VAL A 71 3.37 -13.32 11.30
N ASP A 72 3.77 -14.43 11.88
CA ASP A 72 3.01 -15.19 12.88
C ASP A 72 3.21 -14.67 14.32
N SER A 73 4.22 -13.83 14.52
CA SER A 73 4.58 -13.25 15.81
C SER A 73 5.31 -11.93 15.65
N PHE A 74 5.32 -11.09 16.70
CA PHE A 74 6.07 -9.83 16.69
C PHE A 74 7.58 -10.03 16.54
N ALA A 75 8.12 -11.18 16.96
CA ALA A 75 9.54 -11.49 16.81
C ALA A 75 9.99 -11.56 15.33
N ARG A 76 9.07 -11.93 14.42
CA ARG A 76 9.37 -11.93 12.98
C ARG A 76 9.67 -10.54 12.44
N LEU A 77 9.08 -9.51 13.03
CA LEU A 77 9.31 -8.13 12.59
C LEU A 77 10.73 -7.64 12.89
N ASP A 78 11.39 -8.22 13.89
CA ASP A 78 12.75 -7.87 14.28
C ASP A 78 13.82 -8.70 13.55
N GLU A 79 13.42 -9.58 12.61
CA GLU A 79 14.35 -10.35 11.79
C GLU A 79 15.13 -9.43 10.83
N PHE A 80 16.46 -9.49 10.91
CA PHE A 80 17.37 -8.67 10.08
C PHE A 80 17.44 -9.11 8.61
N ALA A 81 17.01 -10.33 8.31
CA ALA A 81 17.02 -10.84 6.95
C ALA A 81 15.71 -10.50 6.23
N GLN A 82 15.82 -10.13 4.96
CA GLN A 82 14.65 -10.05 4.09
C GLN A 82 13.96 -11.43 4.06
N PRO A 83 12.62 -11.50 4.22
CA PRO A 83 11.91 -12.77 4.08
C PRO A 83 12.17 -13.44 2.74
N PRO A 84 12.25 -14.77 2.69
CA PRO A 84 12.42 -15.49 1.44
C PRO A 84 11.21 -15.28 0.51
N ARG A 85 11.39 -15.44 -0.81
CA ARG A 85 10.34 -15.22 -1.80
C ARG A 85 9.04 -15.97 -1.47
N GLU A 86 9.17 -17.18 -0.96
CA GLU A 86 8.06 -18.07 -0.61
C GLU A 86 7.20 -17.49 0.54
N ALA A 87 7.76 -16.60 1.35
CA ALA A 87 7.03 -15.91 2.42
C ALA A 87 5.97 -14.95 1.90
N PHE A 88 6.13 -14.43 0.67
CA PHE A 88 5.19 -13.52 0.02
C PHE A 88 4.05 -14.23 -0.74
N ILE A 89 3.97 -15.57 -0.65
CA ILE A 89 2.85 -16.33 -1.19
C ILE A 89 1.67 -16.21 -0.23
N SER A 90 0.53 -15.76 -0.75
CA SER A 90 -0.70 -15.68 0.06
C SER A 90 -1.46 -17.02 0.01
N LYS A 91 -1.65 -17.64 1.16
CA LYS A 91 -2.47 -18.85 1.30
C LYS A 91 -3.96 -18.61 1.03
N LEU A 92 -4.41 -17.34 1.14
CA LEU A 92 -5.81 -16.98 0.94
C LEU A 92 -6.22 -16.86 -0.53
N GLY A 93 -5.26 -16.78 -1.45
CA GLY A 93 -5.55 -16.51 -2.85
C GLY A 93 -4.85 -17.39 -3.86
N ASP A 94 -4.04 -18.39 -3.44
CA ASP A 94 -3.15 -19.17 -4.33
C ASP A 94 -2.32 -18.27 -5.29
N VAL A 95 -2.04 -17.03 -4.85
CA VAL A 95 -1.28 -16.06 -5.64
C VAL A 95 0.19 -16.25 -5.31
N GLU A 96 0.91 -16.79 -6.26
CA GLU A 96 2.37 -16.84 -6.19
C GLU A 96 2.95 -15.42 -6.28
N CYS A 97 3.98 -15.15 -5.48
CA CYS A 97 4.77 -13.94 -5.63
C CYS A 97 5.47 -13.97 -6.98
N LEU A 98 5.08 -13.10 -7.89
CA LEU A 98 5.71 -12.98 -9.18
C LEU A 98 7.18 -12.60 -9.02
N GLU A 99 8.03 -12.97 -9.98
CA GLU A 99 9.44 -12.59 -9.95
C GLU A 99 9.63 -11.07 -9.94
N ALA A 100 8.76 -10.36 -10.66
CA ALA A 100 8.73 -8.89 -10.66
C ALA A 100 8.40 -8.28 -9.30
N ASP A 101 7.51 -8.91 -8.51
CA ASP A 101 7.16 -8.45 -7.17
C ASP A 101 8.30 -8.70 -6.19
N ASN A 102 8.95 -9.85 -6.28
CA ASN A 102 10.12 -10.15 -5.47
C ASN A 102 11.29 -9.19 -5.79
N ALA A 103 11.55 -8.90 -7.06
CA ALA A 103 12.55 -7.93 -7.47
C ALA A 103 12.22 -6.53 -6.92
N HIS A 104 10.96 -6.14 -6.96
CA HIS A 104 10.50 -4.87 -6.40
C HIS A 104 10.72 -4.80 -4.88
N VAL A 105 10.39 -5.86 -4.13
CA VAL A 105 10.66 -5.93 -2.68
C VAL A 105 12.16 -5.74 -2.41
N GLN A 106 13.04 -6.40 -3.17
CA GLN A 106 14.48 -6.24 -3.02
C GLN A 106 14.94 -4.80 -3.29
N GLN A 107 14.40 -4.16 -4.32
CA GLN A 107 14.70 -2.75 -4.63
C GLN A 107 14.27 -1.84 -3.48
N VAL A 108 13.06 -2.03 -2.95
CA VAL A 108 12.55 -1.25 -1.81
C VAL A 108 13.42 -1.44 -0.57
N TYR A 109 13.81 -2.69 -0.23
CA TYR A 109 14.70 -2.95 0.90
C TYR A 109 16.03 -2.23 0.78
N ALA A 110 16.60 -2.19 -0.45
CA ALA A 110 17.86 -1.52 -0.71
C ALA A 110 17.72 0.01 -0.67
N ASP A 111 16.66 0.56 -1.27
CA ASP A 111 16.43 2.00 -1.42
C ASP A 111 16.25 2.69 -0.05
N ILE A 112 15.38 2.15 0.80
CA ILE A 112 15.16 2.71 2.15
C ILE A 112 16.09 2.13 3.22
N GLN A 113 17.04 1.27 2.83
CA GLN A 113 18.01 0.65 3.74
C GLN A 113 17.33 -0.08 4.91
N CYS A 114 16.33 -0.92 4.62
CA CYS A 114 15.65 -1.72 5.64
C CYS A 114 16.65 -2.56 6.45
N GLU A 115 16.66 -2.39 7.76
CA GLU A 115 17.44 -3.23 8.68
C GLU A 115 16.69 -4.52 9.03
N ASN A 116 15.35 -4.46 9.06
CA ASN A 116 14.50 -5.56 9.48
C ASN A 116 13.13 -5.51 8.77
N LEU A 117 12.31 -6.54 8.99
CA LEU A 117 10.96 -6.62 8.40
C LEU A 117 10.01 -5.53 8.91
N LYS A 118 10.23 -5.01 10.12
CA LYS A 118 9.43 -3.91 10.69
C LYS A 118 9.57 -2.63 9.87
N ASP A 119 10.79 -2.30 9.41
CA ASP A 119 11.01 -1.11 8.58
C ASP A 119 10.25 -1.23 7.27
N TYR A 120 10.30 -2.40 6.62
CA TYR A 120 9.53 -2.69 5.43
C TYR A 120 8.02 -2.61 5.68
N MET A 121 7.53 -3.15 6.81
CA MET A 121 6.12 -3.08 7.19
C MET A 121 5.66 -1.64 7.38
N GLN A 122 6.47 -0.80 8.04
CA GLN A 122 6.12 0.62 8.24
C GLN A 122 5.95 1.34 6.91
N LEU A 123 6.89 1.14 5.98
CA LEU A 123 6.78 1.71 4.64
C LEU A 123 5.57 1.15 3.90
N TYR A 124 5.36 -0.18 3.93
CA TYR A 124 4.22 -0.83 3.31
C TYR A 124 2.89 -0.19 3.76
N LEU A 125 2.69 -0.03 5.07
CA LEU A 125 1.48 0.59 5.62
C LEU A 125 1.36 2.06 5.23
N LEU A 126 2.47 2.80 5.28
CA LEU A 126 2.51 4.20 4.90
C LEU A 126 2.14 4.40 3.43
N SER A 127 2.76 3.63 2.54
CA SER A 127 2.48 3.72 1.10
C SER A 127 1.04 3.34 0.78
N ASP A 128 0.49 2.27 1.38
CA ASP A 128 -0.91 1.88 1.18
C ASP A 128 -1.89 2.99 1.59
N ILE A 129 -1.63 3.68 2.71
CA ILE A 129 -2.46 4.82 3.18
C ILE A 129 -2.37 5.99 2.20
N CYS A 130 -1.16 6.36 1.77
CA CYS A 130 -0.95 7.47 0.84
C CYS A 130 -1.57 7.18 -0.53
N LEU A 131 -1.34 5.98 -1.07
CA LEU A 131 -1.94 5.54 -2.34
C LEU A 131 -3.46 5.57 -2.29
N LEU A 132 -4.07 5.11 -1.20
CA LEU A 132 -5.51 5.19 -1.01
C LEU A 132 -5.98 6.65 -0.96
N GLY A 133 -5.25 7.53 -0.29
CA GLY A 133 -5.51 8.96 -0.23
C GLY A 133 -5.48 9.62 -1.62
N ASP A 134 -4.48 9.30 -2.44
CA ASP A 134 -4.32 9.82 -3.80
C ASP A 134 -5.44 9.34 -4.72
N VAL A 135 -5.81 8.05 -4.64
CA VAL A 135 -6.94 7.48 -5.37
C VAL A 135 -8.25 8.20 -4.99
N PHE A 136 -8.50 8.42 -3.70
CA PHE A 136 -9.68 9.16 -3.23
C PHE A 136 -9.69 10.61 -3.68
N GLN A 137 -8.54 11.28 -3.68
CA GLN A 137 -8.44 12.66 -4.16
C GLN A 137 -8.79 12.76 -5.65
N MET A 138 -8.30 11.83 -6.46
CA MET A 138 -8.67 11.75 -7.87
C MET A 138 -10.18 11.49 -8.06
N PHE A 139 -10.74 10.54 -7.33
CA PHE A 139 -12.18 10.24 -7.37
C PHE A 139 -13.01 11.48 -7.01
N ARG A 140 -12.64 12.18 -5.94
CA ARG A 140 -13.30 13.41 -5.52
C ARG A 140 -13.24 14.49 -6.59
N ASN A 141 -12.06 14.73 -7.17
CA ASN A 141 -11.86 15.74 -8.20
C ASN A 141 -12.71 15.45 -9.44
N ASN A 142 -12.74 14.19 -9.88
CA ASN A 142 -13.57 13.79 -11.02
C ASN A 142 -15.06 13.98 -10.73
N SER A 143 -15.51 13.56 -9.55
CA SER A 143 -16.91 13.71 -9.15
C SER A 143 -17.36 15.18 -9.05
N LEU A 144 -16.47 16.10 -8.64
CA LEU A 144 -16.77 17.53 -8.55
C LEU A 144 -16.74 18.23 -9.91
N ASN A 145 -16.03 17.69 -10.89
CA ASN A 145 -15.97 18.26 -12.25
C ASN A 145 -17.13 17.82 -13.14
N GLU A 146 -17.89 16.79 -12.73
CA GLU A 146 -19.06 16.29 -13.44
C GLU A 146 -20.37 17.04 -13.05
N TYR A 147 -20.32 17.90 -12.04
CA TYR A 147 -21.43 18.71 -11.55
C TYR A 147 -21.11 20.20 -11.64
#